data_0e40c23e8b475aef856755a5b4e1fc89
#
_entry.id   0e40c23e8b475aef856755a5b4e1fc89
#
_cell.length_a   1.000
_cell.length_b   1.000
_cell.length_c   1.000
_cell.angle_alpha   90.00
_cell.angle_beta   90.00
_cell.angle_gamma   90.00
#
_symmetry.space_group_name_H-M   'P 1'
#
loop_
_entity.id
_entity.type
_entity.pdbx_description
1 polymer ?
#
loop_
_entity_poly.entity_id
_entity_poly.type
_entity_poly.pdbx_seq_one_letter_code
_entity_poly.pdbx_strand_id
1 'polypeptide(L)'
;VTSKKDQEQYWVDPNRPYRYIPVSEFASSFKKFHVGSKLSNELSVPYDKSKSHKAALMFDKYSIKKTELLKSCWDKEWMLMKRNSFFYVFKTVQIIIIAAITSTLYLRTEMHTRNEIDANIYVGSLLFAMIVNMFNGLAEMAMTIQRLPVFYKQRDLLFHPPWTYTLPTFLLGIPISIFESTAWMVVTYYSIGYAPDAERFFKQFLIIFLIQQMAAGIFRFIASTCRTMTIANTGGVLVLLVVFLTGGFLLPRSEIPVWWRWAYWISPLSYAFNAITVNELFAPRWMNKM
;
A
#
# COMPACT_ATOMS: atom_id res chain seq x y z
N VAL A 1 -34.20 21.32 -15.46
CA VAL A 1 -35.51 22.02 -15.48
C VAL A 1 -35.97 22.25 -16.92
N THR A 2 -35.81 21.24 -17.78
CA THR A 2 -36.15 21.36 -19.22
C THR A 2 -37.47 20.69 -19.58
N SER A 3 -37.98 19.78 -18.73
CA SER A 3 -39.26 19.13 -18.93
C SER A 3 -40.42 19.83 -18.17
N LYS A 4 -41.66 19.66 -18.63
CA LYS A 4 -42.82 20.22 -17.98
C LYS A 4 -42.95 19.73 -16.54
N LYS A 5 -42.75 18.43 -16.30
CA LYS A 5 -42.83 17.81 -14.97
C LYS A 5 -41.77 18.34 -14.00
N ASP A 6 -40.56 18.58 -14.49
CA ASP A 6 -39.45 19.06 -13.67
C ASP A 6 -39.67 20.52 -13.25
N GLN A 7 -40.26 21.35 -14.13
CA GLN A 7 -40.54 22.75 -13.79
C GLN A 7 -41.69 22.90 -12.75
N GLU A 8 -42.69 22.03 -12.81
CA GLU A 8 -43.86 22.10 -11.92
C GLU A 8 -43.43 21.97 -10.45
N GLN A 9 -42.47 21.11 -10.12
CA GLN A 9 -42.01 20.93 -8.73
C GLN A 9 -41.25 22.15 -8.17
N TYR A 10 -40.78 23.06 -9.01
CA TYR A 10 -40.07 24.28 -8.61
C TYR A 10 -40.91 25.53 -8.70
N TRP A 11 -42.26 25.38 -8.91
CA TRP A 11 -43.17 26.51 -8.96
C TRP A 11 -43.38 27.09 -7.57
N VAL A 12 -43.00 28.33 -7.34
CA VAL A 12 -42.93 28.94 -6.00
C VAL A 12 -44.23 29.65 -5.61
N ASP A 13 -45.04 30.14 -6.57
CA ASP A 13 -46.23 30.92 -6.29
C ASP A 13 -47.49 30.04 -6.33
N PRO A 14 -48.06 29.64 -5.17
CA PRO A 14 -49.26 28.81 -5.13
C PRO A 14 -50.53 29.53 -5.63
N ASN A 15 -50.51 30.88 -5.69
CA ASN A 15 -51.65 31.67 -6.11
C ASN A 15 -51.77 31.85 -7.62
N ARG A 16 -50.74 31.45 -8.34
CA ARG A 16 -50.71 31.52 -9.81
C ARG A 16 -50.71 30.12 -10.41
N PRO A 17 -51.56 29.86 -11.42
CA PRO A 17 -51.54 28.57 -12.09
C PRO A 17 -50.19 28.30 -12.73
N TYR A 18 -49.68 27.10 -12.57
CA TYR A 18 -48.43 26.68 -13.20
C TYR A 18 -48.48 26.90 -14.72
N ARG A 19 -47.46 27.54 -15.24
CA ARG A 19 -47.23 27.73 -16.69
C ARG A 19 -45.84 27.24 -17.04
N TYR A 20 -45.74 26.34 -18.00
CA TYR A 20 -44.47 25.94 -18.55
C TYR A 20 -43.77 27.12 -19.28
N ILE A 21 -42.53 27.38 -18.92
CA ILE A 21 -41.72 28.40 -19.53
C ILE A 21 -40.65 27.71 -20.39
N PRO A 22 -40.61 27.91 -21.71
CA PRO A 22 -39.62 27.28 -22.57
C PRO A 22 -38.19 27.84 -22.30
N VAL A 23 -37.17 27.03 -22.58
CA VAL A 23 -35.76 27.38 -22.34
C VAL A 23 -35.35 28.70 -23.03
N SER A 24 -35.93 29.00 -24.20
CA SER A 24 -35.69 30.27 -24.91
C SER A 24 -36.18 31.49 -24.14
N GLU A 25 -37.31 31.35 -23.42
CA GLU A 25 -37.87 32.43 -22.58
C GLU A 25 -37.01 32.64 -21.34
N PHE A 26 -36.53 31.56 -20.70
CA PHE A 26 -35.54 31.64 -19.63
C PHE A 26 -34.25 32.32 -20.08
N ALA A 27 -33.70 31.93 -21.23
CA ALA A 27 -32.49 32.51 -21.76
C ALA A 27 -32.64 34.01 -22.03
N SER A 28 -33.81 34.45 -22.57
CA SER A 28 -34.08 35.85 -22.84
C SER A 28 -34.26 36.65 -21.53
N SER A 29 -34.96 36.06 -20.54
CA SER A 29 -35.15 36.67 -19.23
C SER A 29 -33.83 36.75 -18.44
N PHE A 30 -32.98 35.74 -18.53
CA PHE A 30 -31.64 35.78 -17.93
C PHE A 30 -30.78 36.90 -18.50
N LYS A 31 -30.78 37.10 -19.82
CA LYS A 31 -30.03 38.22 -20.46
C LYS A 31 -30.49 39.60 -19.96
N LYS A 32 -31.75 39.74 -19.63
CA LYS A 32 -32.32 40.98 -19.07
C LYS A 32 -32.11 41.16 -17.59
N PHE A 33 -31.84 40.04 -16.87
CA PHE A 33 -31.60 40.03 -15.44
C PHE A 33 -30.25 40.69 -15.14
N HIS A 34 -30.12 41.34 -13.98
CA HIS A 34 -28.89 42.09 -13.62
C HIS A 34 -27.61 41.23 -13.71
N VAL A 35 -27.65 39.96 -13.29
CA VAL A 35 -26.51 39.05 -13.39
C VAL A 35 -26.17 38.73 -14.86
N GLY A 36 -27.19 38.45 -15.67
CA GLY A 36 -27.01 38.14 -17.09
C GLY A 36 -26.50 39.37 -17.88
N SER A 37 -27.01 40.54 -17.57
CA SER A 37 -26.51 41.80 -18.15
C SER A 37 -25.06 42.11 -17.77
N LYS A 38 -24.71 41.91 -16.48
CA LYS A 38 -23.33 42.05 -16.00
C LYS A 38 -22.39 41.07 -16.72
N LEU A 39 -22.77 39.79 -16.78
CA LEU A 39 -22.01 38.75 -17.46
C LEU A 39 -21.85 39.06 -18.96
N SER A 40 -22.91 39.53 -19.62
CA SER A 40 -22.84 39.93 -21.02
C SER A 40 -21.85 41.08 -21.24
N ASN A 41 -21.84 42.08 -20.33
CA ASN A 41 -20.89 43.20 -20.39
C ASN A 41 -19.45 42.74 -20.14
N GLU A 42 -19.23 41.84 -19.18
CA GLU A 42 -17.91 41.25 -18.91
C GLU A 42 -17.39 40.45 -20.11
N LEU A 43 -18.26 39.66 -20.76
CA LEU A 43 -17.92 38.86 -21.93
C LEU A 43 -17.74 39.71 -23.21
N SER A 44 -18.28 40.94 -23.27
CA SER A 44 -18.07 41.85 -24.40
C SER A 44 -16.67 42.42 -24.44
N VAL A 45 -15.95 42.42 -23.31
CA VAL A 45 -14.56 42.86 -23.23
C VAL A 45 -13.66 41.77 -23.82
N PRO A 46 -12.81 42.05 -24.82
CA PRO A 46 -11.89 41.06 -25.38
C PRO A 46 -11.00 40.47 -24.29
N TYR A 47 -10.82 39.16 -24.33
CA TYR A 47 -9.99 38.45 -23.38
C TYR A 47 -8.52 38.87 -23.47
N ASP A 48 -7.98 39.40 -22.39
CA ASP A 48 -6.58 39.79 -22.29
C ASP A 48 -5.71 38.58 -21.95
N LYS A 49 -4.98 38.06 -22.93
CA LYS A 49 -4.07 36.92 -22.78
C LYS A 49 -2.95 37.17 -21.77
N SER A 50 -2.58 38.43 -21.50
CA SER A 50 -1.51 38.74 -20.53
C SER A 50 -1.91 38.42 -19.08
N LYS A 51 -3.22 38.45 -18.78
CA LYS A 51 -3.79 38.16 -17.48
C LYS A 51 -4.11 36.68 -17.29
N SER A 52 -3.92 35.85 -18.33
CA SER A 52 -4.19 34.42 -18.20
C SER A 52 -3.08 33.72 -17.42
N HIS A 53 -3.47 32.77 -16.54
CA HIS A 53 -2.52 31.90 -15.93
C HIS A 53 -1.81 31.04 -17.00
N LYS A 54 -0.49 30.89 -16.91
CA LYS A 54 0.32 30.19 -17.93
C LYS A 54 -0.17 28.75 -18.23
N ALA A 55 -0.88 28.12 -17.30
CA ALA A 55 -1.45 26.78 -17.44
C ALA A 55 -2.93 26.77 -17.85
N ALA A 56 -3.59 27.92 -18.06
CA ALA A 56 -5.04 27.99 -18.29
C ALA A 56 -5.50 27.42 -19.64
N LEU A 57 -4.61 27.37 -20.64
CA LEU A 57 -4.89 26.90 -22.00
C LEU A 57 -3.79 25.92 -22.47
N MET A 58 -3.40 24.97 -21.65
CA MET A 58 -2.50 23.91 -22.07
C MET A 58 -3.26 22.81 -22.78
N PHE A 59 -2.77 22.40 -23.96
CA PHE A 59 -3.27 21.28 -24.74
C PHE A 59 -2.61 19.95 -24.36
N ASP A 60 -1.68 19.97 -23.40
CA ASP A 60 -1.06 18.77 -22.87
C ASP A 60 -2.05 17.98 -21.99
N LYS A 61 -1.89 16.65 -21.98
CA LYS A 61 -2.71 15.74 -21.17
C LYS A 61 -2.77 16.15 -19.68
N TYR A 62 -1.71 16.73 -19.16
CA TYR A 62 -1.62 17.28 -17.79
C TYR A 62 -1.16 18.73 -17.85
N SER A 63 -1.94 19.63 -17.28
CA SER A 63 -1.68 21.08 -17.33
C SER A 63 -0.49 21.55 -16.51
N ILE A 64 0.00 20.72 -15.57
CA ILE A 64 1.09 21.07 -14.64
C ILE A 64 2.30 20.17 -14.91
N LYS A 65 3.51 20.67 -14.64
CA LYS A 65 4.75 19.89 -14.77
C LYS A 65 4.71 18.64 -13.89
N LYS A 66 5.22 17.52 -14.39
CA LYS A 66 5.23 16.21 -13.71
C LYS A 66 5.90 16.26 -12.33
N THR A 67 6.92 17.10 -12.16
CA THR A 67 7.62 17.30 -10.87
C THR A 67 6.74 17.98 -9.82
N GLU A 68 5.95 18.98 -10.21
CA GLU A 68 5.01 19.65 -9.31
C GLU A 68 3.84 18.74 -8.92
N LEU A 69 3.36 17.92 -9.88
CA LEU A 69 2.36 16.89 -9.59
C LEU A 69 2.88 15.85 -8.60
N LEU A 70 4.13 15.41 -8.79
CA LEU A 70 4.76 14.47 -7.85
C LEU A 70 4.88 15.08 -6.44
N LYS A 71 5.30 16.36 -6.35
CA LYS A 71 5.40 17.06 -5.07
C LYS A 71 4.03 17.18 -4.39
N SER A 72 2.99 17.58 -5.13
CA SER A 72 1.62 17.67 -4.59
C SER A 72 1.10 16.31 -4.10
N CYS A 73 1.37 15.23 -4.85
CA CYS A 73 1.01 13.87 -4.43
C CYS A 73 1.80 13.44 -3.18
N TRP A 74 3.09 13.82 -3.09
CA TRP A 74 3.92 13.56 -1.93
C TRP A 74 3.39 14.24 -0.67
N ASP A 75 3.10 15.54 -0.76
CA ASP A 75 2.57 16.33 0.35
C ASP A 75 1.20 15.79 0.80
N LYS A 76 0.35 15.39 -0.15
CA LYS A 76 -0.93 14.75 0.12
C LYS A 76 -0.76 13.43 0.88
N GLU A 77 0.10 12.52 0.39
CA GLU A 77 0.33 11.21 1.03
C GLU A 77 0.96 11.38 2.42
N TRP A 78 1.89 12.29 2.59
CA TRP A 78 2.48 12.64 3.88
C TRP A 78 1.41 13.15 4.88
N MET A 79 0.52 14.01 4.42
CA MET A 79 -0.59 14.52 5.25
C MET A 79 -1.59 13.41 5.63
N LEU A 80 -1.92 12.53 4.68
CA LEU A 80 -2.78 11.37 4.95
C LEU A 80 -2.14 10.41 5.97
N MET A 81 -0.83 10.19 5.87
CA MET A 81 -0.08 9.37 6.82
C MET A 81 -0.13 9.96 8.23
N LYS A 82 0.08 11.28 8.39
CA LYS A 82 -0.05 11.97 9.68
C LYS A 82 -1.47 11.87 10.25
N ARG A 83 -2.50 12.01 9.44
CA ARG A 83 -3.90 11.90 9.89
C ARG A 83 -4.29 10.49 10.30
N ASN A 84 -3.70 9.49 9.67
CA ASN A 84 -3.92 8.08 9.96
C ASN A 84 -2.81 7.49 10.85
N SER A 85 -2.15 8.29 11.66
CA SER A 85 -1.04 7.85 12.53
C SER A 85 -1.44 6.71 13.46
N PHE A 86 -2.68 6.68 13.95
CA PHE A 86 -3.20 5.60 14.78
C PHE A 86 -3.04 4.22 14.12
N PHE A 87 -3.32 4.12 12.82
CA PHE A 87 -3.16 2.87 12.08
C PHE A 87 -1.71 2.36 12.10
N TYR A 88 -0.74 3.25 11.84
CA TYR A 88 0.68 2.88 11.82
C TYR A 88 1.20 2.54 13.21
N VAL A 89 0.78 3.29 14.23
CA VAL A 89 1.12 3.00 15.63
C VAL A 89 0.55 1.65 16.05
N PHE A 90 -0.73 1.39 15.76
CA PHE A 90 -1.37 0.12 16.09
C PHE A 90 -0.66 -1.07 15.42
N LYS A 91 -0.33 -0.96 14.14
CA LYS A 91 0.41 -1.97 13.37
C LYS A 91 1.79 -2.24 13.98
N THR A 92 2.51 -1.19 14.35
CA THR A 92 3.83 -1.31 15.00
C THR A 92 3.72 -1.95 16.40
N VAL A 93 2.75 -1.53 17.21
CA VAL A 93 2.50 -2.13 18.53
C VAL A 93 2.17 -3.61 18.41
N GLN A 94 1.34 -3.98 17.44
CA GLN A 94 1.02 -5.39 17.15
C GLN A 94 2.28 -6.21 16.84
N ILE A 95 3.20 -5.71 16.02
CA ILE A 95 4.48 -6.38 15.71
C ILE A 95 5.32 -6.55 16.97
N ILE A 96 5.42 -5.51 17.81
CA ILE A 96 6.19 -5.57 19.08
C ILE A 96 5.59 -6.61 20.03
N ILE A 97 4.28 -6.65 20.17
CA ILE A 97 3.61 -7.66 21.01
C ILE A 97 3.89 -9.07 20.50
N ILE A 98 3.76 -9.31 19.19
CA ILE A 98 4.05 -10.63 18.61
C ILE A 98 5.54 -10.97 18.75
N ALA A 99 6.43 -10.01 18.58
CA ALA A 99 7.87 -10.20 18.81
C ALA A 99 8.16 -10.56 20.26
N ALA A 100 7.51 -9.91 21.24
CA ALA A 100 7.65 -10.26 22.64
C ALA A 100 7.15 -11.68 22.96
N ILE A 101 5.97 -12.05 22.44
CA ILE A 101 5.44 -13.40 22.58
C ILE A 101 6.41 -14.43 21.97
N THR A 102 6.90 -14.16 20.75
CA THR A 102 7.88 -15.04 20.08
C THR A 102 9.15 -15.19 20.90
N SER A 103 9.64 -14.09 21.49
CA SER A 103 10.82 -14.10 22.35
C SER A 103 10.63 -14.97 23.61
N THR A 104 9.43 -15.00 24.17
CA THR A 104 9.14 -15.87 25.33
C THR A 104 8.98 -17.33 24.94
N LEU A 105 8.46 -17.63 23.76
CA LEU A 105 8.32 -19.02 23.24
C LEU A 105 9.67 -19.64 22.88
N TYR A 106 10.59 -18.83 22.33
CA TYR A 106 11.93 -19.26 21.90
C TYR A 106 13.01 -18.61 22.81
N LEU A 107 12.87 -18.76 24.12
CA LEU A 107 13.77 -18.09 25.05
C LEU A 107 15.19 -18.70 24.98
N ARG A 108 16.20 -17.85 24.96
CA ARG A 108 17.62 -18.25 24.87
C ARG A 108 18.04 -19.27 25.93
N THR A 109 17.42 -19.24 27.11
CA THR A 109 17.70 -20.18 28.20
C THR A 109 17.24 -21.59 27.91
N GLU A 110 16.20 -21.76 27.09
CA GLU A 110 15.63 -23.03 26.66
C GLU A 110 16.20 -23.50 25.29
N MET A 111 16.77 -22.55 24.54
CA MET A 111 17.32 -22.82 23.21
C MET A 111 18.75 -23.36 23.32
N HIS A 112 18.96 -24.62 22.93
CA HIS A 112 20.25 -25.26 22.94
C HIS A 112 20.85 -25.35 21.53
N THR A 113 22.16 -25.52 21.42
CA THR A 113 22.87 -25.65 20.13
C THR A 113 23.72 -26.94 20.11
N ARG A 114 23.12 -28.06 20.46
CA ARG A 114 23.84 -29.32 20.67
C ARG A 114 23.70 -30.28 19.49
N ASN A 115 22.53 -30.36 18.90
CA ASN A 115 22.12 -31.35 17.92
C ASN A 115 21.41 -30.73 16.73
N GLU A 116 21.18 -31.51 15.66
CA GLU A 116 20.38 -31.15 14.50
C GLU A 116 18.94 -30.77 14.86
N ILE A 117 18.38 -31.38 15.93
CA ILE A 117 17.02 -31.04 16.42
C ILE A 117 16.99 -29.58 16.89
N ASP A 118 18.02 -29.17 17.63
CA ASP A 118 18.13 -27.78 18.08
C ASP A 118 18.22 -26.80 16.87
N ALA A 119 19.00 -27.20 15.85
CA ALA A 119 19.10 -26.40 14.61
C ALA A 119 17.72 -26.24 13.94
N ASN A 120 16.91 -27.29 13.89
CA ASN A 120 15.55 -27.22 13.33
C ASN A 120 14.63 -26.28 14.11
N ILE A 121 14.77 -26.20 15.44
CA ILE A 121 14.02 -25.25 16.26
C ILE A 121 14.40 -23.80 15.90
N TYR A 122 15.70 -23.50 15.71
CA TYR A 122 16.14 -22.20 15.25
C TYR A 122 15.60 -21.86 13.85
N VAL A 123 15.64 -22.82 12.91
CA VAL A 123 15.08 -22.67 11.58
C VAL A 123 13.56 -22.40 11.65
N GLY A 124 12.85 -23.10 12.53
CA GLY A 124 11.43 -22.87 12.79
C GLY A 124 11.16 -21.44 13.31
N SER A 125 11.98 -20.93 14.24
CA SER A 125 11.85 -19.55 14.75
C SER A 125 12.12 -18.50 13.66
N LEU A 126 13.08 -18.74 12.78
CA LEU A 126 13.39 -17.86 11.64
C LEU A 126 12.24 -17.87 10.62
N LEU A 127 11.68 -19.04 10.31
CA LEU A 127 10.50 -19.16 9.46
C LEU A 127 9.32 -18.39 10.04
N PHE A 128 9.06 -18.55 11.35
CA PHE A 128 7.98 -17.83 12.02
C PHE A 128 8.16 -16.32 11.93
N ALA A 129 9.40 -15.82 12.10
CA ALA A 129 9.72 -14.41 11.90
C ALA A 129 9.37 -13.92 10.49
N MET A 130 9.69 -14.72 9.46
CA MET A 130 9.35 -14.39 8.08
C MET A 130 7.84 -14.36 7.85
N ILE A 131 7.12 -15.36 8.37
CA ILE A 131 5.66 -15.46 8.28
C ILE A 131 4.99 -14.24 8.88
N VAL A 132 5.33 -13.85 10.10
CA VAL A 132 4.74 -12.71 10.79
C VAL A 132 4.97 -11.41 10.01
N ASN A 133 6.18 -11.20 9.51
CA ASN A 133 6.50 -10.00 8.73
C ASN A 133 5.82 -9.99 7.35
N MET A 134 5.55 -11.14 6.74
CA MET A 134 4.72 -11.22 5.54
C MET A 134 3.25 -10.88 5.82
N PHE A 135 2.67 -11.41 6.89
CA PHE A 135 1.28 -11.09 7.27
C PHE A 135 1.08 -9.61 7.59
N ASN A 136 2.11 -8.93 8.05
CA ASN A 136 2.07 -7.48 8.25
C ASN A 136 1.75 -6.70 6.95
N GLY A 137 2.05 -7.26 5.79
CA GLY A 137 1.69 -6.70 4.48
C GLY A 137 0.19 -6.68 4.17
N LEU A 138 -0.64 -7.53 4.82
CA LEU A 138 -2.10 -7.53 4.63
C LEU A 138 -2.74 -6.18 4.99
N ALA A 139 -2.18 -5.48 5.95
CA ALA A 139 -2.65 -4.16 6.34
C ALA A 139 -2.54 -3.14 5.20
N GLU A 140 -1.50 -3.25 4.37
CA GLU A 140 -1.31 -2.40 3.18
C GLU A 140 -2.39 -2.63 2.11
N MET A 141 -2.89 -3.87 1.99
CA MET A 141 -3.99 -4.20 1.08
C MET A 141 -5.27 -3.46 1.45
N ALA A 142 -5.66 -3.48 2.73
CA ALA A 142 -6.84 -2.79 3.23
C ALA A 142 -6.78 -1.28 2.96
N MET A 143 -5.65 -0.66 3.28
CA MET A 143 -5.41 0.77 3.04
C MET A 143 -5.47 1.13 1.56
N THR A 144 -4.91 0.28 0.70
CA THR A 144 -4.91 0.50 -0.75
C THR A 144 -6.33 0.45 -1.30
N ILE A 145 -7.13 -0.56 -0.95
CA ILE A 145 -8.51 -0.71 -1.44
C ILE A 145 -9.38 0.49 -1.05
N GLN A 146 -9.26 0.98 0.19
CA GLN A 146 -10.02 2.14 0.64
C GLN A 146 -9.71 3.42 -0.18
N ARG A 147 -8.50 3.51 -0.73
CA ARG A 147 -8.05 4.67 -1.52
C ARG A 147 -8.36 4.55 -3.02
N LEU A 148 -8.62 3.34 -3.53
CA LEU A 148 -8.84 3.10 -4.96
C LEU A 148 -9.97 3.94 -5.58
N PRO A 149 -11.15 4.14 -4.96
CA PRO A 149 -12.22 4.93 -5.56
C PRO A 149 -11.80 6.39 -5.84
N VAL A 150 -11.05 6.98 -4.91
CA VAL A 150 -10.51 8.33 -5.06
C VAL A 150 -9.44 8.37 -6.14
N PHE A 151 -8.55 7.38 -6.16
CA PHE A 151 -7.50 7.26 -7.18
C PHE A 151 -8.10 7.13 -8.58
N TYR A 152 -9.11 6.28 -8.79
CA TYR A 152 -9.76 6.11 -10.09
C TYR A 152 -10.41 7.41 -10.55
N LYS A 153 -11.15 8.10 -9.67
CA LYS A 153 -11.75 9.38 -9.99
C LYS A 153 -10.71 10.43 -10.40
N GLN A 154 -9.61 10.53 -9.66
CA GLN A 154 -8.53 11.47 -9.97
C GLN A 154 -7.81 11.12 -11.27
N ARG A 155 -7.60 9.83 -11.57
CA ARG A 155 -7.02 9.37 -12.84
C ARG A 155 -7.91 9.68 -14.02
N ASP A 156 -9.21 9.39 -13.91
CA ASP A 156 -10.17 9.57 -15.01
C ASP A 156 -10.39 11.05 -15.32
N LEU A 157 -10.29 11.91 -14.31
CA LEU A 157 -10.30 13.36 -14.45
C LEU A 157 -8.94 13.96 -14.83
N LEU A 158 -7.93 13.14 -15.11
CA LEU A 158 -6.58 13.55 -15.53
C LEU A 158 -5.87 14.50 -14.56
N PHE A 159 -6.14 14.38 -13.24
CA PHE A 159 -5.45 15.20 -12.24
C PHE A 159 -3.95 14.94 -12.18
N HIS A 160 -3.58 13.65 -12.26
CA HIS A 160 -2.17 13.22 -12.21
C HIS A 160 -1.96 11.85 -12.86
N PRO A 161 -0.78 11.55 -13.40
CA PRO A 161 -0.45 10.22 -13.90
C PRO A 161 -0.35 9.20 -12.74
N PRO A 162 -0.65 7.90 -12.98
CA PRO A 162 -0.67 6.87 -11.94
C PRO A 162 0.63 6.75 -11.13
N TRP A 163 1.79 6.88 -11.78
CA TRP A 163 3.07 6.74 -11.13
C TRP A 163 3.36 7.81 -10.06
N THR A 164 2.81 9.04 -10.22
CA THR A 164 2.96 10.13 -9.22
C THR A 164 2.22 9.85 -7.92
N TYR A 165 1.25 8.94 -7.93
CA TYR A 165 0.58 8.44 -6.74
C TYR A 165 1.35 7.24 -6.15
N THR A 166 1.74 6.28 -6.99
CA THR A 166 2.33 5.02 -6.53
C THR A 166 3.71 5.22 -5.91
N LEU A 167 4.54 6.09 -6.49
CA LEU A 167 5.90 6.32 -6.04
C LEU A 167 5.97 6.94 -4.63
N PRO A 168 5.25 8.03 -4.29
CA PRO A 168 5.21 8.55 -2.93
C PRO A 168 4.68 7.55 -1.90
N THR A 169 3.62 6.81 -2.24
CA THR A 169 3.04 5.79 -1.35
C THR A 169 4.06 4.69 -1.02
N PHE A 170 4.86 4.27 -1.99
CA PHE A 170 5.93 3.29 -1.78
C PHE A 170 7.07 3.86 -0.93
N LEU A 171 7.60 5.02 -1.32
CA LEU A 171 8.76 5.62 -0.65
C LEU A 171 8.47 6.03 0.80
N LEU A 172 7.28 6.56 1.08
CA LEU A 172 6.86 6.91 2.44
C LEU A 172 6.60 5.68 3.32
N GLY A 173 6.33 4.52 2.73
CA GLY A 173 6.23 3.25 3.45
C GLY A 173 7.58 2.72 3.95
N ILE A 174 8.70 3.04 3.27
CA ILE A 174 10.04 2.53 3.60
C ILE A 174 10.46 2.87 5.04
N PRO A 175 10.41 4.13 5.53
CA PRO A 175 10.80 4.47 6.90
C PRO A 175 10.00 3.69 7.95
N ILE A 176 8.71 3.47 7.73
CA ILE A 176 7.86 2.70 8.63
C ILE A 176 8.31 1.25 8.68
N SER A 177 8.53 0.64 7.52
CA SER A 177 9.00 -0.74 7.43
C SER A 177 10.39 -0.93 8.06
N ILE A 178 11.30 0.05 7.92
CA ILE A 178 12.59 0.04 8.61
C ILE A 178 12.38 0.02 10.13
N PHE A 179 11.49 0.88 10.62
CA PHE A 179 11.20 0.95 12.04
C PHE A 179 10.57 -0.34 12.57
N GLU A 180 9.59 -0.92 11.88
CA GLU A 180 8.95 -2.18 12.22
C GLU A 180 9.94 -3.36 12.21
N SER A 181 10.77 -3.47 11.18
CA SER A 181 11.81 -4.49 11.09
C SER A 181 12.87 -4.33 12.18
N THR A 182 13.25 -3.10 12.51
CA THR A 182 14.18 -2.81 13.62
C THR A 182 13.57 -3.22 14.96
N ALA A 183 12.31 -2.86 15.21
CA ALA A 183 11.59 -3.23 16.42
C ALA A 183 11.52 -4.76 16.58
N TRP A 184 11.17 -5.48 15.51
CA TRP A 184 11.19 -6.95 15.49
C TRP A 184 12.57 -7.50 15.85
N MET A 185 13.61 -7.04 15.16
CA MET A 185 14.98 -7.55 15.33
C MET A 185 15.54 -7.26 16.72
N VAL A 186 15.33 -6.06 17.26
CA VAL A 186 15.83 -5.68 18.60
C VAL A 186 15.18 -6.57 19.69
N VAL A 187 13.90 -6.86 19.58
CA VAL A 187 13.19 -7.69 20.56
C VAL A 187 13.57 -9.16 20.42
N THR A 188 13.67 -9.70 19.21
CA THR A 188 13.79 -11.15 18.99
C THR A 188 15.23 -11.63 18.91
N TYR A 189 16.16 -10.86 18.35
CA TYR A 189 17.51 -11.36 18.01
C TYR A 189 18.29 -11.86 19.22
N TYR A 190 18.39 -11.03 20.24
CA TYR A 190 19.12 -11.37 21.45
C TYR A 190 18.32 -12.26 22.41
N SER A 191 17.01 -12.11 22.44
CA SER A 191 16.13 -12.87 23.32
C SER A 191 16.05 -14.34 22.92
N ILE A 192 15.96 -14.62 21.61
CA ILE A 192 16.00 -15.99 21.06
C ILE A 192 17.43 -16.54 21.11
N GLY A 193 18.43 -15.65 21.03
CA GLY A 193 19.83 -16.00 21.11
C GLY A 193 20.40 -16.49 19.79
N TYR A 194 20.11 -15.79 18.68
CA TYR A 194 20.82 -15.98 17.42
C TYR A 194 22.32 -15.67 17.57
N ALA A 195 23.12 -15.98 16.54
CA ALA A 195 24.57 -15.79 16.60
C ALA A 195 24.94 -14.34 16.94
N PRO A 196 25.70 -14.04 18.02
CA PRO A 196 25.97 -12.70 18.50
C PRO A 196 27.05 -12.01 17.66
N ASP A 197 26.77 -11.83 16.38
CA ASP A 197 27.66 -11.24 15.39
C ASP A 197 26.94 -10.09 14.70
N ALA A 198 27.52 -8.90 14.70
CA ALA A 198 26.92 -7.69 14.13
C ALA A 198 26.66 -7.84 12.62
N GLU A 199 27.57 -8.46 11.87
CA GLU A 199 27.39 -8.69 10.43
C GLU A 199 26.14 -9.54 10.17
N ARG A 200 25.94 -10.61 10.95
CA ARG A 200 24.79 -11.52 10.85
C ARG A 200 23.49 -10.83 11.26
N PHE A 201 23.54 -9.98 12.28
CA PHE A 201 22.40 -9.16 12.68
C PHE A 201 21.93 -8.26 11.52
N PHE A 202 22.84 -7.52 10.88
CA PHE A 202 22.46 -6.64 9.78
C PHE A 202 22.01 -7.41 8.54
N LYS A 203 22.58 -8.57 8.24
CA LYS A 203 22.10 -9.44 7.16
C LYS A 203 20.69 -9.93 7.43
N GLN A 204 20.41 -10.41 8.63
CA GLN A 204 19.07 -10.87 9.02
C GLN A 204 18.06 -9.73 9.00
N PHE A 205 18.43 -8.56 9.52
CA PHE A 205 17.61 -7.34 9.44
C PHE A 205 17.25 -7.00 7.99
N LEU A 206 18.23 -7.00 7.10
CA LEU A 206 18.02 -6.72 5.68
C LEU A 206 17.06 -7.71 5.05
N ILE A 207 17.20 -9.01 5.34
CA ILE A 207 16.31 -10.05 4.81
C ILE A 207 14.87 -9.83 5.32
N ILE A 208 14.66 -9.60 6.61
CA ILE A 208 13.34 -9.34 7.19
C ILE A 208 12.71 -8.08 6.58
N PHE A 209 13.48 -6.99 6.44
CA PHE A 209 13.03 -5.77 5.78
C PHE A 209 12.62 -6.02 4.32
N LEU A 210 13.41 -6.77 3.55
CA LEU A 210 13.11 -7.08 2.15
C LEU A 210 11.86 -7.95 2.02
N ILE A 211 11.66 -8.92 2.92
CA ILE A 211 10.43 -9.73 2.98
C ILE A 211 9.22 -8.84 3.21
N GLN A 212 9.32 -7.88 4.12
CA GLN A 212 8.22 -6.96 4.42
C GLN A 212 7.90 -6.06 3.22
N GLN A 213 8.93 -5.55 2.50
CA GLN A 213 8.73 -4.77 1.27
C GLN A 213 8.11 -5.62 0.15
N MET A 214 8.57 -6.83 -0.02
CA MET A 214 8.04 -7.80 -0.98
C MET A 214 6.56 -8.09 -0.69
N ALA A 215 6.22 -8.40 0.56
CA ALA A 215 4.85 -8.65 0.97
C ALA A 215 3.95 -7.43 0.72
N ALA A 216 4.39 -6.23 1.12
CA ALA A 216 3.66 -4.99 0.85
C ALA A 216 3.43 -4.78 -0.66
N GLY A 217 4.43 -5.08 -1.50
CA GLY A 217 4.31 -5.03 -2.96
C GLY A 217 3.27 -6.00 -3.51
N ILE A 218 3.30 -7.26 -3.10
CA ILE A 218 2.34 -8.30 -3.50
C ILE A 218 0.92 -7.91 -3.11
N PHE A 219 0.72 -7.48 -1.86
CA PHE A 219 -0.61 -7.11 -1.37
C PHE A 219 -1.16 -5.84 -2.03
N ARG A 220 -0.31 -4.85 -2.33
CA ARG A 220 -0.72 -3.68 -3.13
C ARG A 220 -1.09 -4.08 -4.56
N PHE A 221 -0.37 -5.02 -5.17
CA PHE A 221 -0.70 -5.55 -6.49
C PHE A 221 -2.07 -6.25 -6.48
N ILE A 222 -2.32 -7.14 -5.51
CA ILE A 222 -3.63 -7.79 -5.34
C ILE A 222 -4.73 -6.77 -5.12
N ALA A 223 -4.51 -5.78 -4.25
CA ALA A 223 -5.46 -4.71 -4.00
C ALA A 223 -5.80 -3.91 -5.26
N SER A 224 -4.82 -3.63 -6.11
CA SER A 224 -5.04 -2.87 -7.35
C SER A 224 -5.83 -3.64 -8.41
N THR A 225 -5.77 -4.98 -8.39
CA THR A 225 -6.52 -5.87 -9.30
C THR A 225 -7.92 -6.17 -8.78
N CYS A 226 -8.08 -6.27 -7.46
CA CYS A 226 -9.34 -6.61 -6.80
C CYS A 226 -10.07 -5.35 -6.36
N ARG A 227 -11.30 -5.14 -6.86
CA ARG A 227 -12.08 -3.93 -6.54
C ARG A 227 -12.77 -3.97 -5.16
N THR A 228 -12.91 -5.15 -4.56
CA THR A 228 -13.61 -5.32 -3.28
C THR A 228 -12.70 -5.97 -2.25
N MET A 229 -12.89 -5.59 -0.99
CA MET A 229 -12.10 -6.10 0.13
C MET A 229 -12.23 -7.63 0.29
N THR A 230 -13.43 -8.16 0.05
CA THR A 230 -13.71 -9.61 0.17
C THR A 230 -12.90 -10.41 -0.85
N ILE A 231 -12.91 -10.00 -2.14
CA ILE A 231 -12.17 -10.68 -3.20
C ILE A 231 -10.66 -10.54 -2.96
N ALA A 232 -10.20 -9.37 -2.52
CA ALA A 232 -8.80 -9.13 -2.24
C ALA A 232 -8.27 -9.97 -1.07
N ASN A 233 -9.04 -10.10 0.02
CA ASN A 233 -8.67 -10.95 1.15
C ASN A 233 -8.57 -12.42 0.72
N THR A 234 -9.57 -12.93 0.00
CA THR A 234 -9.55 -14.31 -0.49
C THR A 234 -8.38 -14.56 -1.44
N GLY A 235 -8.15 -13.65 -2.39
CA GLY A 235 -7.02 -13.71 -3.31
C GLY A 235 -5.67 -13.57 -2.60
N GLY A 236 -5.58 -12.68 -1.59
CA GLY A 236 -4.39 -12.49 -0.77
C GLY A 236 -4.00 -13.74 0.01
N VAL A 237 -4.98 -14.39 0.65
CA VAL A 237 -4.76 -15.66 1.36
C VAL A 237 -4.33 -16.76 0.40
N LEU A 238 -4.97 -16.86 -0.77
CA LEU A 238 -4.58 -17.85 -1.79
C LEU A 238 -3.12 -17.65 -2.23
N VAL A 239 -2.72 -16.43 -2.54
CA VAL A 239 -1.34 -16.11 -2.95
C VAL A 239 -0.36 -16.44 -1.83
N LEU A 240 -0.69 -16.09 -0.57
CA LEU A 240 0.14 -16.48 0.57
C LEU A 240 0.32 -17.98 0.68
N LEU A 241 -0.76 -18.75 0.57
CA LEU A 241 -0.69 -20.22 0.63
C LEU A 241 0.22 -20.78 -0.47
N VAL A 242 0.11 -20.29 -1.69
CA VAL A 242 0.98 -20.72 -2.80
C VAL A 242 2.43 -20.36 -2.50
N VAL A 243 2.73 -19.15 -2.03
CA VAL A 243 4.09 -18.71 -1.67
C VAL A 243 4.66 -19.56 -0.53
N PHE A 244 3.84 -19.96 0.45
CA PHE A 244 4.27 -20.85 1.54
C PHE A 244 4.56 -22.27 1.06
N LEU A 245 3.66 -22.85 0.27
CA LEU A 245 3.83 -24.20 -0.25
C LEU A 245 5.09 -24.33 -1.12
N THR A 246 5.39 -23.27 -1.87
CA THR A 246 6.55 -23.23 -2.78
C THR A 246 7.81 -22.64 -2.15
N GLY A 247 7.75 -22.24 -0.87
CA GLY A 247 8.87 -21.60 -0.15
C GLY A 247 10.03 -22.53 0.21
N GLY A 248 9.88 -23.86 0.03
CA GLY A 248 10.95 -24.84 0.27
C GLY A 248 11.10 -25.30 1.71
N PHE A 249 10.28 -24.80 2.64
CA PHE A 249 10.25 -25.24 4.02
C PHE A 249 9.39 -26.48 4.22
N LEU A 250 8.16 -26.49 3.69
CA LEU A 250 7.22 -27.61 3.80
C LEU A 250 7.67 -28.79 2.95
N LEU A 251 8.11 -28.53 1.73
CA LEU A 251 8.62 -29.50 0.77
C LEU A 251 10.00 -29.07 0.31
N PRO A 252 11.07 -29.80 0.68
CA PRO A 252 12.40 -29.55 0.14
C PRO A 252 12.39 -29.61 -1.39
N ARG A 253 13.24 -28.82 -2.02
CA ARG A 253 13.34 -28.73 -3.49
C ARG A 253 13.45 -30.09 -4.18
N SER A 254 14.11 -31.05 -3.56
CA SER A 254 14.31 -32.41 -4.08
C SER A 254 13.00 -33.17 -4.23
N GLU A 255 12.04 -32.92 -3.35
CA GLU A 255 10.76 -33.62 -3.27
C GLU A 255 9.63 -32.92 -4.03
N ILE A 256 9.87 -31.68 -4.50
CA ILE A 256 8.89 -30.96 -5.31
C ILE A 256 8.76 -31.62 -6.68
N PRO A 257 7.53 -32.01 -7.10
CA PRO A 257 7.28 -32.57 -8.43
C PRO A 257 7.83 -31.67 -9.54
N VAL A 258 8.32 -32.28 -10.63
CA VAL A 258 9.01 -31.58 -11.72
C VAL A 258 8.18 -30.42 -12.29
N TRP A 259 6.87 -30.61 -12.43
CA TRP A 259 5.94 -29.60 -12.95
C TRP A 259 5.70 -28.40 -12.00
N TRP A 260 6.07 -28.50 -10.71
CA TRP A 260 5.97 -27.40 -9.73
C TRP A 260 7.33 -26.76 -9.41
N ARG A 261 8.46 -27.29 -9.88
CA ARG A 261 9.80 -26.74 -9.60
C ARG A 261 9.98 -25.30 -10.04
N TRP A 262 9.29 -24.88 -11.10
CA TRP A 262 9.29 -23.49 -11.53
C TRP A 262 8.72 -22.54 -10.47
N ALA A 263 7.71 -22.95 -9.73
CA ALA A 263 7.11 -22.14 -8.67
C ALA A 263 8.05 -21.91 -7.50
N TYR A 264 8.90 -22.91 -7.15
CA TYR A 264 9.97 -22.73 -6.17
C TYR A 264 10.96 -21.63 -6.60
N TRP A 265 11.35 -21.60 -7.85
CA TRP A 265 12.28 -20.58 -8.36
C TRP A 265 11.67 -19.18 -8.47
N ILE A 266 10.35 -19.07 -8.65
CA ILE A 266 9.65 -17.77 -8.67
C ILE A 266 9.32 -17.30 -7.25
N SER A 267 9.20 -18.23 -6.28
CA SER A 267 8.82 -17.90 -4.90
C SER A 267 9.91 -17.06 -4.23
N PRO A 268 9.62 -15.80 -3.86
CA PRO A 268 10.60 -14.96 -3.17
C PRO A 268 10.90 -15.48 -1.75
N LEU A 269 9.96 -16.21 -1.16
CA LEU A 269 10.13 -16.80 0.15
C LEU A 269 11.24 -17.86 0.18
N SER A 270 11.41 -18.62 -0.91
CA SER A 270 12.47 -19.65 -1.00
C SER A 270 13.87 -19.03 -0.90
N TYR A 271 14.08 -17.90 -1.56
CA TYR A 271 15.36 -17.18 -1.48
C TYR A 271 15.60 -16.60 -0.09
N ALA A 272 14.56 -15.97 0.47
CA ALA A 272 14.66 -15.37 1.80
C ALA A 272 14.89 -16.43 2.87
N PHE A 273 14.19 -17.56 2.80
CA PHE A 273 14.34 -18.68 3.72
C PHE A 273 15.76 -19.28 3.65
N ASN A 274 16.26 -19.55 2.46
CA ASN A 274 17.62 -20.02 2.27
C ASN A 274 18.65 -19.01 2.81
N ALA A 275 18.50 -17.73 2.49
CA ALA A 275 19.43 -16.70 2.93
C ALA A 275 19.48 -16.56 4.46
N ILE A 276 18.32 -16.54 5.13
CA ILE A 276 18.23 -16.37 6.59
C ILE A 276 18.77 -17.61 7.31
N THR A 277 18.45 -18.81 6.80
CA THR A 277 18.90 -20.09 7.34
C THR A 277 20.42 -20.24 7.19
N VAL A 278 20.97 -19.94 6.03
CA VAL A 278 22.42 -19.95 5.80
C VAL A 278 23.11 -18.95 6.71
N ASN A 279 22.56 -17.73 6.87
CA ASN A 279 23.14 -16.71 7.75
C ASN A 279 23.26 -17.21 9.21
N GLU A 280 22.32 -17.99 9.69
CA GLU A 280 22.34 -18.53 11.05
C GLU A 280 23.15 -19.82 11.17
N LEU A 281 22.90 -20.84 10.34
CA LEU A 281 23.51 -22.17 10.47
C LEU A 281 25.00 -22.21 10.10
N PHE A 282 25.49 -21.29 9.26
CA PHE A 282 26.92 -21.16 9.00
C PHE A 282 27.65 -20.32 10.08
N ALA A 283 27.03 -20.08 11.23
CA ALA A 283 27.74 -19.46 12.34
C ALA A 283 28.75 -20.43 12.97
N PRO A 284 29.91 -19.95 13.48
CA PRO A 284 30.96 -20.80 14.08
C PRO A 284 30.45 -21.72 15.17
N ARG A 285 29.39 -21.32 15.87
CA ARG A 285 28.74 -22.13 16.93
C ARG A 285 28.10 -23.44 16.43
N TRP A 286 27.76 -23.50 15.13
CA TRP A 286 27.18 -24.68 14.50
C TRP A 286 28.21 -25.54 13.78
N MET A 287 29.24 -24.92 13.17
CA MET A 287 30.22 -25.61 12.33
C MET A 287 31.03 -26.68 13.07
N ASN A 288 31.19 -26.57 14.39
CA ASN A 288 31.93 -27.56 15.19
C ASN A 288 31.03 -28.68 15.75
N LYS A 289 29.72 -28.68 15.43
CA LYS A 289 28.71 -29.56 16.03
C LYS A 289 27.86 -30.32 15.02
N MET A 290 27.91 -29.93 13.74
CA MET A 290 27.44 -30.64 12.57
C MET A 290 28.63 -31.35 11.90
#